data_54dd9c5cc901f50a8adf1ee85ca7b79a
#
_entry.id   54dd9c5cc901f50a8adf1ee85ca7b79a
#
_cell.length_a   1.000
_cell.length_b   1.000
_cell.length_c   1.000
_cell.angle_alpha   90.00
_cell.angle_beta   90.00
_cell.angle_gamma   90.00
#
_symmetry.space_group_name_H-M   'P 1'
#
loop_
_entity.id
_entity.type
_entity.pdbx_description
1 polymer ?
#
loop_
_entity_poly.entity_id
_entity_poly.type
_entity_poly.pdbx_seq_one_letter_code
_entity_poly.pdbx_strand_id
1 'polypeptide(L)'
;MDYQTTNSEPFYSAGQKQQHCWEPGEKAEYKRLRAQLGSSWAYYEYEELITCTNRLGYRSTTVVPPTVGDYFIMCGCSNVFGQYLHEWHRASNRVEKATGVPVINLGICGGGANIIAMNMQKLWFSNYPKPRAIIVQWPSIHRMAFPSEDVECRLIHIDIARENSGGVQETHASEYLLRHEGVYENQAHHAFHMVNSLEVPVINFAILSYIAEFYDIPRVRFVSAQDDRARDNLHCGRLMNKQIYKHIMKELNTV
;
A
#
# COMPACT_ATOMS: atom_id res chain seq x y z
N MET A 1 4.01 31.91 -13.62
CA MET A 1 4.78 30.82 -13.00
C MET A 1 4.60 29.62 -13.93
N ASP A 2 5.61 29.36 -14.73
CA ASP A 2 5.60 28.20 -15.61
C ASP A 2 5.85 26.96 -14.74
N TYR A 3 4.79 26.27 -14.39
CA TYR A 3 4.87 24.89 -13.94
C TYR A 3 5.32 24.04 -15.13
N GLN A 4 6.57 24.17 -15.52
CA GLN A 4 7.21 23.16 -16.31
C GLN A 4 7.35 21.93 -15.41
N THR A 5 6.30 21.15 -15.38
CA THR A 5 6.34 19.80 -14.85
C THR A 5 7.24 18.97 -15.77
N THR A 6 8.52 19.00 -15.53
CA THR A 6 9.49 18.03 -16.03
C THR A 6 9.21 16.63 -15.49
N ASN A 7 7.99 16.39 -15.05
CA ASN A 7 7.61 15.19 -14.36
C ASN A 7 7.05 14.17 -15.37
N SER A 8 7.96 13.58 -16.16
CA SER A 8 7.67 12.44 -17.03
C SER A 8 7.26 11.17 -16.25
N GLU A 9 7.31 11.22 -14.92
CA GLU A 9 6.98 10.08 -14.08
C GLU A 9 5.47 9.87 -13.98
N PRO A 10 4.97 8.62 -14.17
CA PRO A 10 3.54 8.31 -14.13
C PRO A 10 2.94 8.38 -12.73
N PHE A 11 3.76 8.35 -11.67
CA PHE A 11 3.33 8.33 -10.28
C PHE A 11 4.13 9.31 -9.42
N TYR A 12 3.57 9.69 -8.27
CA TYR A 12 4.28 10.42 -7.25
C TYR A 12 5.33 9.55 -6.56
N SER A 13 6.41 10.15 -6.08
CA SER A 13 7.39 9.43 -5.27
C SER A 13 6.78 9.02 -3.92
N ALA A 14 6.95 7.75 -3.56
CA ALA A 14 6.56 7.24 -2.25
C ALA A 14 7.50 7.72 -1.12
N GLY A 15 8.65 8.31 -1.48
CA GLY A 15 9.66 8.75 -0.52
C GLY A 15 10.32 7.63 0.29
N GLN A 16 9.99 6.38 -0.01
CA GLN A 16 10.49 5.23 0.73
C GLN A 16 11.85 4.80 0.16
N LYS A 17 12.80 4.57 1.06
CA LYS A 17 14.14 4.11 0.69
C LYS A 17 14.24 2.60 0.89
N GLN A 18 15.23 1.99 0.24
CA GLN A 18 15.61 0.62 0.51
C GLN A 18 15.91 0.46 2.01
N GLN A 19 15.22 -0.47 2.66
CA GLN A 19 15.39 -0.77 4.07
C GLN A 19 15.96 -2.17 4.24
N HIS A 20 17.00 -2.28 5.05
CA HIS A 20 17.38 -3.56 5.64
C HIS A 20 16.43 -3.84 6.81
N CYS A 21 15.78 -5.00 6.80
CA CYS A 21 14.77 -5.34 7.79
C CYS A 21 15.32 -5.83 9.13
N TRP A 22 16.52 -5.38 9.50
CA TRP A 22 17.06 -5.58 10.84
C TRP A 22 17.64 -4.29 11.38
N GLU A 23 16.85 -3.58 12.19
CA GLU A 23 17.40 -2.58 13.06
C GLU A 23 18.03 -3.24 14.32
N PRO A 24 19.05 -2.60 14.95
CA PRO A 24 19.58 -3.07 16.23
C PRO A 24 18.44 -3.12 17.26
N GLY A 25 18.05 -4.26 17.71
CA GLY A 25 16.89 -4.47 18.61
C GLY A 25 15.81 -5.36 18.01
N GLU A 26 15.51 -5.25 16.73
CA GLU A 26 14.54 -6.11 16.06
C GLU A 26 14.97 -7.58 16.08
N LYS A 27 16.25 -7.85 15.98
CA LYS A 27 16.81 -9.22 16.05
C LYS A 27 16.60 -9.87 17.42
N ALA A 28 16.68 -9.09 18.48
CA ALA A 28 16.43 -9.57 19.83
C ALA A 28 14.94 -9.82 20.05
N GLU A 29 14.09 -8.90 19.60
CA GLU A 29 12.64 -9.02 19.67
C GLU A 29 12.15 -10.22 18.82
N TYR A 30 12.66 -10.40 17.63
CA TYR A 30 12.38 -11.57 16.81
C TYR A 30 12.73 -12.89 17.52
N LYS A 31 13.93 -12.98 18.14
CA LYS A 31 14.33 -14.16 18.91
C LYS A 31 13.37 -14.41 20.09
N ARG A 32 12.97 -13.33 20.78
CA ARG A 32 12.02 -13.39 21.90
C ARG A 32 10.65 -13.91 21.41
N LEU A 33 10.11 -13.34 20.33
CA LEU A 33 8.84 -13.75 19.75
C LEU A 33 8.88 -15.18 19.22
N ARG A 34 9.97 -15.59 18.58
CA ARG A 34 10.17 -16.95 18.12
C ARG A 34 10.15 -17.95 19.27
N ALA A 35 10.78 -17.61 20.39
CA ALA A 35 10.76 -18.45 21.58
C ALA A 35 9.36 -18.57 22.21
N GLN A 36 8.55 -17.51 22.14
CA GLN A 36 7.19 -17.49 22.66
C GLN A 36 6.16 -18.20 21.78
N LEU A 37 6.27 -18.06 20.46
CA LEU A 37 5.26 -18.49 19.50
C LEU A 37 5.57 -19.85 18.83
N GLY A 38 6.76 -20.41 19.10
CA GLY A 38 7.13 -21.75 18.66
C GLY A 38 7.33 -21.89 17.16
N SER A 39 7.21 -23.13 16.67
CA SER A 39 7.50 -23.52 15.28
C SER A 39 6.54 -22.93 14.23
N SER A 40 5.39 -22.40 14.62
CA SER A 40 4.48 -21.66 13.70
C SER A 40 5.16 -20.45 13.07
N TRP A 41 6.22 -19.96 13.72
CA TRP A 41 7.09 -18.90 13.24
C TRP A 41 8.33 -19.38 12.45
N ALA A 42 8.45 -20.66 12.15
CA ALA A 42 9.52 -21.23 11.30
C ALA A 42 9.64 -20.58 9.92
N TYR A 43 8.59 -19.89 9.50
CA TYR A 43 8.55 -19.11 8.27
C TYR A 43 9.56 -17.94 8.24
N TYR A 44 10.02 -17.49 9.39
CA TYR A 44 10.94 -16.37 9.54
C TYR A 44 12.40 -16.80 9.68
N GLU A 45 12.75 -17.99 9.21
CA GLU A 45 14.11 -18.55 9.24
C GLU A 45 15.12 -17.76 8.39
N TYR A 46 14.63 -16.88 7.52
CA TYR A 46 15.52 -16.04 6.71
C TYR A 46 16.06 -14.89 7.55
N GLU A 47 17.37 -14.92 7.83
CA GLU A 47 18.04 -13.94 8.68
C GLU A 47 18.10 -12.54 8.07
N GLU A 48 18.03 -12.42 6.74
CA GLU A 48 18.09 -11.14 6.03
C GLU A 48 16.88 -10.95 5.12
N LEU A 49 16.06 -9.98 5.43
CA LEU A 49 14.96 -9.54 4.60
C LEU A 49 15.30 -8.16 4.06
N ILE A 50 15.76 -8.10 2.82
CA ILE A 50 16.06 -6.84 2.14
C ILE A 50 14.79 -6.39 1.40
N THR A 51 14.29 -5.21 1.76
CA THR A 51 13.23 -4.55 1.03
C THR A 51 13.85 -3.61 0.00
N CYS A 52 13.84 -4.00 -1.26
CA CYS A 52 14.28 -3.14 -2.35
C CYS A 52 13.09 -2.32 -2.87
N THR A 53 13.31 -1.03 -3.00
CA THR A 53 12.40 -0.11 -3.67
C THR A 53 13.01 0.37 -4.98
N ASN A 54 12.16 0.73 -5.93
CA ASN A 54 12.59 1.40 -7.15
C ASN A 54 12.90 2.90 -6.87
N ARG A 55 13.30 3.64 -7.91
CA ARG A 55 13.69 5.07 -7.79
C ARG A 55 12.58 5.98 -7.25
N LEU A 56 11.31 5.62 -7.39
CA LEU A 56 10.18 6.36 -6.82
C LEU A 56 9.81 5.89 -5.40
N GLY A 57 10.52 4.92 -4.84
CA GLY A 57 10.28 4.40 -3.50
C GLY A 57 9.19 3.32 -3.43
N TYR A 58 8.68 2.82 -4.54
CA TYR A 58 7.74 1.70 -4.55
C TYR A 58 8.46 0.36 -4.59
N ARG A 59 7.86 -0.64 -3.97
CA ARG A 59 8.35 -2.02 -3.99
C ARG A 59 7.82 -2.76 -5.23
N SER A 60 8.21 -2.26 -6.38
CA SER A 60 7.83 -2.78 -7.70
C SER A 60 9.07 -2.93 -8.57
N THR A 61 9.12 -3.95 -9.40
CA THR A 61 10.20 -4.19 -10.36
C THR A 61 10.20 -3.13 -11.46
N THR A 62 9.04 -2.60 -11.81
CA THR A 62 8.89 -1.50 -12.74
C THR A 62 8.14 -0.33 -12.13
N VAL A 63 8.46 0.87 -12.55
CA VAL A 63 7.76 2.12 -12.21
C VAL A 63 7.03 2.69 -13.40
N VAL A 64 7.46 2.31 -14.59
CA VAL A 64 6.92 2.84 -15.82
C VAL A 64 5.95 1.82 -16.38
N PRO A 65 4.70 2.20 -16.62
CA PRO A 65 3.77 1.34 -17.33
C PRO A 65 4.38 0.86 -18.65
N PRO A 66 4.17 -0.42 -19.03
CA PRO A 66 4.63 -0.92 -20.31
C PRO A 66 4.06 -0.07 -21.45
N THR A 67 4.81 0.09 -22.51
CA THR A 67 4.39 0.86 -23.70
C THR A 67 3.22 0.20 -24.44
N VAL A 68 2.96 -1.07 -24.17
CA VAL A 68 1.81 -1.83 -24.69
C VAL A 68 0.99 -2.26 -23.49
N GLY A 69 -0.21 -1.77 -23.39
CA GLY A 69 -1.09 -1.63 -22.25
C GLY A 69 -1.56 -2.86 -21.46
N ASP A 70 -0.79 -3.94 -21.37
CA ASP A 70 -1.22 -5.10 -20.58
C ASP A 70 -0.47 -5.16 -19.25
N TYR A 71 -1.01 -4.49 -18.24
CA TYR A 71 -0.49 -4.49 -16.88
C TYR A 71 -1.60 -4.23 -15.87
N PHE A 72 -1.36 -4.63 -14.64
CA PHE A 72 -2.21 -4.29 -13.49
C PHE A 72 -1.54 -3.25 -12.60
N ILE A 73 -2.35 -2.48 -11.88
CA ILE A 73 -1.89 -1.64 -10.77
C ILE A 73 -2.45 -2.21 -9.48
N MET A 74 -1.62 -2.29 -8.43
CA MET A 74 -2.06 -2.63 -7.09
C MET A 74 -1.71 -1.51 -6.12
N CYS A 75 -2.75 -0.86 -5.57
CA CYS A 75 -2.65 0.27 -4.65
C CYS A 75 -3.03 -0.12 -3.22
N GLY A 76 -2.45 0.57 -2.24
CA GLY A 76 -2.80 0.40 -0.84
C GLY A 76 -1.70 0.87 0.11
N CYS A 77 -1.81 0.45 1.37
CA CYS A 77 -0.85 0.82 2.42
C CYS A 77 0.32 -0.18 2.53
N SER A 78 0.94 -0.25 3.70
CA SER A 78 2.05 -1.14 4.03
C SER A 78 1.79 -2.63 3.75
N ASN A 79 0.53 -3.08 3.80
CA ASN A 79 0.18 -4.45 3.47
C ASN A 79 0.35 -4.75 1.97
N VAL A 80 0.00 -3.81 1.10
CA VAL A 80 0.25 -3.91 -0.35
C VAL A 80 1.73 -3.74 -0.65
N PHE A 81 2.40 -2.80 0.01
CA PHE A 81 3.86 -2.68 -0.04
C PHE A 81 4.53 -4.01 0.31
N GLY A 82 3.91 -4.81 1.18
CA GLY A 82 4.43 -6.09 1.66
C GLY A 82 5.58 -5.88 2.63
N GLN A 83 5.40 -4.96 3.58
CA GLN A 83 6.38 -4.68 4.62
C GLN A 83 6.71 -5.97 5.39
N TYR A 84 8.00 -6.22 5.61
CA TYR A 84 8.54 -7.41 6.29
C TYR A 84 8.18 -8.77 5.64
N LEU A 85 7.86 -8.77 4.34
CA LEU A 85 7.64 -9.98 3.56
C LEU A 85 8.70 -10.15 2.47
N HIS A 86 9.03 -11.39 2.17
CA HIS A 86 9.75 -11.71 0.94
C HIS A 86 8.92 -11.37 -0.29
N GLU A 87 9.61 -11.02 -1.36
CA GLU A 87 9.00 -10.59 -2.60
C GLU A 87 7.98 -11.59 -3.15
N TRP A 88 8.33 -12.88 -3.21
CA TRP A 88 7.45 -13.94 -3.71
C TRP A 88 6.21 -14.24 -2.85
N HIS A 89 6.13 -13.66 -1.65
CA HIS A 89 4.97 -13.81 -0.79
C HIS A 89 3.95 -12.68 -0.92
N ARG A 90 4.35 -11.56 -1.52
CA ARG A 90 3.43 -10.45 -1.77
C ARG A 90 2.31 -10.85 -2.71
N ALA A 91 1.11 -10.35 -2.46
CA ALA A 91 -0.05 -10.62 -3.31
C ALA A 91 0.19 -10.16 -4.76
N SER A 92 0.82 -8.99 -4.95
CA SER A 92 1.18 -8.45 -6.27
C SER A 92 2.03 -9.42 -7.09
N ASN A 93 3.11 -9.96 -6.51
CA ASN A 93 3.99 -10.90 -7.21
C ASN A 93 3.30 -12.24 -7.50
N ARG A 94 2.39 -12.67 -6.63
CA ARG A 94 1.58 -13.88 -6.87
C ARG A 94 0.60 -13.70 -8.03
N VAL A 95 -0.04 -12.52 -8.13
CA VAL A 95 -0.92 -12.16 -9.25
C VAL A 95 -0.11 -12.14 -10.54
N GLU A 96 1.02 -11.40 -10.57
CA GLU A 96 1.90 -11.34 -11.72
C GLU A 96 2.35 -12.73 -12.19
N LYS A 97 2.82 -13.57 -11.26
CA LYS A 97 3.24 -14.94 -11.59
C LYS A 97 2.11 -15.80 -12.14
N ALA A 98 0.90 -15.66 -11.62
CA ALA A 98 -0.24 -16.48 -12.02
C ALA A 98 -0.84 -16.06 -13.36
N THR A 99 -0.83 -14.76 -13.65
CA THR A 99 -1.42 -14.19 -14.87
C THR A 99 -0.44 -14.01 -16.01
N GLY A 100 0.86 -13.95 -15.71
CA GLY A 100 1.90 -13.53 -16.67
C GLY A 100 1.84 -12.03 -17.02
N VAL A 101 0.95 -11.28 -16.38
CA VAL A 101 0.75 -9.84 -16.62
C VAL A 101 1.48 -9.04 -15.53
N PRO A 102 2.33 -8.07 -15.87
CA PRO A 102 3.06 -7.23 -14.92
C PRO A 102 2.14 -6.54 -13.92
N VAL A 103 2.53 -6.49 -12.65
CA VAL A 103 1.81 -5.78 -11.59
C VAL A 103 2.66 -4.64 -11.03
N ILE A 104 2.25 -3.40 -11.29
CA ILE A 104 2.87 -2.23 -10.68
C ILE A 104 2.33 -2.09 -9.26
N ASN A 105 3.18 -2.39 -8.28
CA ASN A 105 2.82 -2.27 -6.86
C ASN A 105 3.08 -0.83 -6.37
N LEU A 106 2.01 -0.08 -6.14
CA LEU A 106 1.99 1.28 -5.59
C LEU A 106 1.63 1.31 -4.10
N GLY A 107 1.87 0.24 -3.38
CA GLY A 107 1.70 0.23 -1.93
C GLY A 107 2.67 1.18 -1.23
N ILE A 108 2.20 1.92 -0.23
CA ILE A 108 2.99 2.89 0.53
C ILE A 108 2.79 2.66 2.02
N CYS A 109 3.89 2.50 2.76
CA CYS A 109 3.82 2.39 4.22
C CYS A 109 3.22 3.67 4.82
N GLY A 110 2.15 3.53 5.61
CA GLY A 110 1.41 4.68 6.16
C GLY A 110 0.48 5.39 5.18
N GLY A 111 0.45 4.98 3.90
CA GLY A 111 -0.32 5.65 2.86
C GLY A 111 -1.82 5.73 3.15
N GLY A 112 -2.43 6.88 2.86
CA GLY A 112 -3.87 7.15 2.94
C GLY A 112 -4.59 6.96 1.60
N ALA A 113 -5.91 7.06 1.62
CA ALA A 113 -6.75 6.90 0.43
C ALA A 113 -6.47 7.97 -0.64
N ASN A 114 -6.16 9.19 -0.22
CA ASN A 114 -5.91 10.31 -1.12
C ASN A 114 -4.69 10.10 -2.03
N ILE A 115 -3.62 9.41 -1.55
CA ILE A 115 -2.45 9.15 -2.42
C ILE A 115 -2.79 8.13 -3.53
N ILE A 116 -3.70 7.21 -3.26
CA ILE A 116 -4.21 6.30 -4.30
C ILE A 116 -4.86 7.12 -5.41
N ALA A 117 -5.78 8.02 -5.02
CA ALA A 117 -6.45 8.90 -5.95
C ALA A 117 -5.47 9.79 -6.73
N MET A 118 -4.52 10.42 -6.05
CA MET A 118 -3.50 11.27 -6.68
C MET A 118 -2.66 10.51 -7.71
N ASN A 119 -2.22 9.30 -7.40
CA ASN A 119 -1.46 8.46 -8.33
C ASN A 119 -2.32 8.06 -9.54
N MET A 120 -3.57 7.69 -9.33
CA MET A 120 -4.48 7.33 -10.41
C MET A 120 -4.79 8.55 -11.29
N GLN A 121 -5.03 9.70 -10.69
CA GLN A 121 -5.23 10.95 -11.43
C GLN A 121 -4.00 11.30 -12.29
N LYS A 122 -2.80 11.23 -11.70
CA LYS A 122 -1.56 11.51 -12.43
C LYS A 122 -1.37 10.58 -13.62
N LEU A 123 -1.61 9.28 -13.44
CA LEU A 123 -1.58 8.31 -14.53
C LEU A 123 -2.64 8.62 -15.60
N TRP A 124 -3.87 8.98 -15.15
CA TRP A 124 -4.98 9.22 -16.06
C TRP A 124 -4.75 10.40 -17.01
N PHE A 125 -4.07 11.43 -16.52
CA PHE A 125 -3.69 12.61 -17.32
C PHE A 125 -2.31 12.47 -17.98
N SER A 126 -1.65 11.32 -17.84
CA SER A 126 -0.40 11.04 -18.54
C SER A 126 -0.65 10.41 -19.92
N ASN A 127 0.42 10.34 -20.72
CA ASN A 127 0.41 9.66 -22.00
C ASN A 127 0.67 8.14 -21.89
N TYR A 128 0.70 7.60 -20.68
CA TYR A 128 0.89 6.17 -20.49
C TYR A 128 -0.39 5.38 -20.82
N PRO A 129 -0.26 4.14 -21.32
CA PRO A 129 -1.40 3.25 -21.51
C PRO A 129 -2.16 3.07 -20.20
N LYS A 130 -3.47 2.86 -20.30
CA LYS A 130 -4.28 2.56 -19.11
C LYS A 130 -4.06 1.11 -18.69
N PRO A 131 -4.13 0.80 -17.37
CA PRO A 131 -4.00 -0.56 -16.89
C PRO A 131 -5.19 -1.41 -17.31
N ARG A 132 -4.99 -2.73 -17.37
CA ARG A 132 -6.06 -3.69 -17.58
C ARG A 132 -7.07 -3.71 -16.43
N ALA A 133 -6.57 -3.56 -15.19
CA ALA A 133 -7.39 -3.36 -14.02
C ALA A 133 -6.59 -2.65 -12.91
N ILE A 134 -7.32 -2.00 -11.99
CA ILE A 134 -6.79 -1.41 -10.78
C ILE A 134 -7.26 -2.25 -9.58
N ILE A 135 -6.34 -2.68 -8.75
CA ILE A 135 -6.59 -3.47 -7.55
C ILE A 135 -6.32 -2.60 -6.34
N VAL A 136 -7.33 -2.34 -5.53
CA VAL A 136 -7.20 -1.41 -4.40
C VAL A 136 -7.50 -2.10 -3.08
N GLN A 137 -6.48 -2.18 -2.24
CA GLN A 137 -6.68 -2.42 -0.82
C GLN A 137 -6.85 -1.07 -0.13
N TRP A 138 -8.06 -0.73 0.26
CA TRP A 138 -8.34 0.55 0.91
C TRP A 138 -7.67 0.60 2.29
N PRO A 139 -6.89 1.67 2.54
CA PRO A 139 -6.22 1.88 3.83
C PRO A 139 -7.20 2.41 4.89
N SER A 140 -6.68 2.62 6.11
CA SER A 140 -7.45 3.32 7.15
C SER A 140 -7.92 4.69 6.66
N ILE A 141 -9.19 4.99 6.92
CA ILE A 141 -9.81 6.29 6.60
C ILE A 141 -9.15 7.45 7.37
N HIS A 142 -8.50 7.15 8.48
CA HIS A 142 -7.81 8.13 9.33
C HIS A 142 -6.39 8.48 8.84
N ARG A 143 -6.02 8.03 7.63
CA ARG A 143 -4.70 8.29 7.05
C ARG A 143 -4.80 9.23 5.89
N MET A 144 -3.94 10.24 5.91
CA MET A 144 -3.77 11.19 4.82
C MET A 144 -2.31 11.29 4.42
N ALA A 145 -2.06 11.58 3.16
CA ALA A 145 -0.74 11.88 2.65
C ALA A 145 -0.78 13.25 1.95
N PHE A 146 0.24 14.06 2.18
CA PHE A 146 0.40 15.38 1.59
C PHE A 146 1.71 15.44 0.82
N PRO A 147 1.75 16.10 -0.35
CA PRO A 147 3.03 16.38 -0.99
C PRO A 147 3.84 17.34 -0.10
N SER A 148 5.11 17.03 0.11
CA SER A 148 6.04 17.94 0.78
C SER A 148 6.55 18.97 -0.20
N GLU A 149 6.60 20.22 0.20
CA GLU A 149 7.21 21.29 -0.60
C GLU A 149 8.74 21.21 -0.60
N ASP A 150 9.34 20.60 0.43
CA ASP A 150 10.78 20.66 0.68
C ASP A 150 11.62 19.63 -0.06
N VAL A 151 11.02 18.57 -0.60
CA VAL A 151 11.76 17.48 -1.25
C VAL A 151 10.96 16.94 -2.42
N GLU A 152 11.52 16.99 -3.62
CA GLU A 152 11.10 16.36 -4.88
C GLU A 152 9.93 15.34 -4.77
N CYS A 153 8.69 15.84 -4.61
CA CYS A 153 7.47 15.04 -4.54
C CYS A 153 7.40 14.04 -3.36
N ARG A 154 8.09 14.29 -2.26
CA ARG A 154 7.98 13.46 -1.06
C ARG A 154 6.59 13.61 -0.43
N LEU A 155 6.02 12.51 0.01
CA LEU A 155 4.74 12.49 0.68
C LEU A 155 4.94 12.48 2.20
N ILE A 156 4.24 13.37 2.88
CA ILE A 156 4.09 13.37 4.34
C ILE A 156 2.84 12.55 4.66
N HIS A 157 2.99 11.51 5.47
CA HIS A 157 1.90 10.65 5.89
C HIS A 157 1.47 11.01 7.30
N ILE A 158 0.18 11.27 7.48
CA ILE A 158 -0.43 11.55 8.79
C ILE A 158 -1.39 10.42 9.11
N ASP A 159 -1.21 9.81 10.29
CA ASP A 159 -2.13 8.84 10.87
C ASP A 159 -2.77 9.46 12.10
N ILE A 160 -4.02 9.93 11.95
CA ILE A 160 -4.76 10.64 13.01
C ILE A 160 -5.06 9.71 14.20
N ALA A 161 -5.12 8.40 13.95
CA ALA A 161 -5.36 7.42 15.01
C ALA A 161 -4.13 7.17 15.92
N ARG A 162 -2.97 7.70 15.56
CA ARG A 162 -1.73 7.57 16.32
C ARG A 162 -1.33 8.91 16.94
N GLU A 163 -1.94 9.23 18.06
CA GLU A 163 -1.78 10.52 18.76
C GLU A 163 -0.35 10.91 19.19
N ASN A 164 0.67 10.04 19.06
CA ASN A 164 1.96 10.26 19.72
C ASN A 164 3.22 9.94 18.92
N SER A 165 3.19 9.85 17.60
CA SER A 165 4.37 9.38 16.84
C SER A 165 4.97 10.37 15.83
N GLY A 166 4.50 11.59 15.78
CA GLY A 166 4.92 12.56 14.76
C GLY A 166 5.79 13.70 15.26
N GLY A 167 6.55 14.29 14.34
CA GLY A 167 7.23 15.57 14.57
C GLY A 167 6.25 16.74 14.74
N VAL A 168 6.74 17.91 15.12
CA VAL A 168 5.91 19.10 15.43
C VAL A 168 4.92 19.47 14.30
N GLN A 169 5.31 19.32 13.04
CA GLN A 169 4.41 19.60 11.90
C GLN A 169 3.29 18.58 11.76
N GLU A 170 3.56 17.31 12.04
CA GLU A 170 2.55 16.24 12.03
C GLU A 170 1.53 16.45 13.15
N THR A 171 1.95 16.96 14.32
CA THR A 171 1.07 17.24 15.45
C THR A 171 0.06 18.33 15.11
N HIS A 172 0.47 19.44 14.48
CA HIS A 172 -0.44 20.52 14.10
C HIS A 172 -1.43 20.10 13.02
N ALA A 173 -1.00 19.31 12.03
CA ALA A 173 -1.90 18.77 11.01
C ALA A 173 -2.89 17.78 11.60
N SER A 174 -2.47 16.92 12.53
CA SER A 174 -3.34 16.00 13.25
C SER A 174 -4.36 16.74 14.11
N GLU A 175 -3.95 17.77 14.85
CA GLU A 175 -4.84 18.62 15.63
C GLU A 175 -5.88 19.35 14.75
N TYR A 176 -5.45 19.88 13.59
CA TYR A 176 -6.37 20.49 12.65
C TYR A 176 -7.42 19.52 12.16
N LEU A 177 -7.01 18.31 11.76
CA LEU A 177 -7.92 17.29 11.25
C LEU A 177 -8.88 16.77 12.33
N LEU A 178 -8.41 16.63 13.59
CA LEU A 178 -9.26 16.26 14.73
C LEU A 178 -10.32 17.32 15.04
N ARG A 179 -10.02 18.61 14.81
CA ARG A 179 -10.97 19.72 15.01
C ARG A 179 -12.01 19.85 13.90
N HIS A 180 -11.74 19.27 12.74
CA HIS A 180 -12.61 19.32 11.57
C HIS A 180 -13.15 17.91 11.27
N GLU A 181 -14.04 17.45 12.12
CA GLU A 181 -14.75 16.17 11.96
C GLU A 181 -15.26 15.98 10.54
N GLY A 182 -14.98 14.82 9.95
CA GLY A 182 -15.43 14.47 8.62
C GLY A 182 -14.53 14.89 7.45
N VAL A 183 -13.50 15.71 7.65
CA VAL A 183 -12.60 16.10 6.53
C VAL A 183 -11.91 14.88 5.94
N TYR A 184 -11.36 14.01 6.79
CA TYR A 184 -10.69 12.79 6.35
C TYR A 184 -11.67 11.77 5.75
N GLU A 185 -12.87 11.66 6.29
CA GLU A 185 -13.93 10.80 5.74
C GLU A 185 -14.36 11.26 4.36
N ASN A 186 -14.62 12.55 4.20
CA ASN A 186 -14.97 13.15 2.92
C ASN A 186 -13.85 12.94 1.89
N GLN A 187 -12.59 13.10 2.27
CA GLN A 187 -11.47 12.85 1.38
C GLN A 187 -11.33 11.37 1.01
N ALA A 188 -11.57 10.47 1.97
CA ALA A 188 -11.57 9.04 1.73
C ALA A 188 -12.68 8.64 0.75
N HIS A 189 -13.90 9.15 0.94
CA HIS A 189 -15.02 8.96 0.00
C HIS A 189 -14.72 9.56 -1.37
N HIS A 190 -14.18 10.78 -1.42
CA HIS A 190 -13.81 11.40 -2.69
C HIS A 190 -12.78 10.56 -3.45
N ALA A 191 -11.75 10.09 -2.76
CA ALA A 191 -10.73 9.21 -3.33
C ALA A 191 -11.34 7.91 -3.87
N PHE A 192 -12.25 7.30 -3.12
CA PHE A 192 -12.96 6.08 -3.51
C PHE A 192 -13.79 6.30 -4.78
N HIS A 193 -14.63 7.31 -4.80
CA HIS A 193 -15.46 7.61 -5.95
C HIS A 193 -14.65 7.97 -7.19
N MET A 194 -13.60 8.77 -7.02
CA MET A 194 -12.71 9.14 -8.11
C MET A 194 -12.05 7.92 -8.75
N VAL A 195 -11.51 7.01 -7.95
CA VAL A 195 -10.86 5.80 -8.48
C VAL A 195 -11.87 4.89 -9.17
N ASN A 196 -13.07 4.73 -8.59
CA ASN A 196 -14.11 3.89 -9.18
C ASN A 196 -14.83 4.51 -10.38
N SER A 197 -14.63 5.81 -10.66
CA SER A 197 -15.13 6.45 -11.88
C SER A 197 -14.23 6.30 -13.09
N LEU A 198 -13.05 5.69 -12.92
CA LEU A 198 -12.13 5.45 -14.02
C LEU A 198 -12.68 4.39 -14.98
N GLU A 199 -12.40 4.57 -16.26
CA GLU A 199 -12.91 3.68 -17.33
C GLU A 199 -12.10 2.37 -17.46
N VAL A 200 -11.81 1.75 -16.31
CA VAL A 200 -11.16 0.43 -16.21
C VAL A 200 -11.76 -0.34 -15.04
N PRO A 201 -11.73 -1.68 -15.06
CA PRO A 201 -12.16 -2.48 -13.92
C PRO A 201 -11.40 -2.12 -12.65
N VAL A 202 -12.13 -1.93 -11.54
CA VAL A 202 -11.54 -1.66 -10.22
C VAL A 202 -11.95 -2.76 -9.24
N ILE A 203 -10.97 -3.49 -8.73
CA ILE A 203 -11.16 -4.53 -7.72
C ILE A 203 -10.89 -3.91 -6.36
N ASN A 204 -11.96 -3.68 -5.61
CA ASN A 204 -11.91 -3.06 -4.28
C ASN A 204 -11.98 -4.12 -3.18
N PHE A 205 -11.13 -3.99 -2.16
CA PHE A 205 -11.24 -4.78 -0.94
C PHE A 205 -10.64 -4.06 0.27
N ALA A 206 -11.03 -4.53 1.46
CA ALA A 206 -10.43 -4.10 2.72
C ALA A 206 -10.03 -5.32 3.56
N ILE A 207 -9.11 -5.11 4.52
CA ILE A 207 -8.71 -6.12 5.49
C ILE A 207 -9.45 -5.90 6.81
N LEU A 208 -9.62 -4.65 7.22
CA LEU A 208 -10.29 -4.26 8.45
C LEU A 208 -11.80 -4.10 8.22
N SER A 209 -12.61 -4.58 9.18
CA SER A 209 -14.07 -4.58 9.04
C SER A 209 -14.64 -3.18 8.87
N TYR A 210 -14.23 -2.24 9.71
CA TYR A 210 -14.74 -0.88 9.64
C TYR A 210 -14.45 -0.16 8.31
N ILE A 211 -13.35 -0.52 7.63
CA ILE A 211 -13.04 0.01 6.29
C ILE A 211 -13.96 -0.63 5.25
N ALA A 212 -14.19 -1.94 5.36
CA ALA A 212 -15.10 -2.64 4.46
C ALA A 212 -16.54 -2.12 4.58
N GLU A 213 -17.00 -1.87 5.80
CA GLU A 213 -18.30 -1.28 6.10
C GLU A 213 -18.40 0.17 5.60
N PHE A 214 -17.35 0.98 5.82
CA PHE A 214 -17.33 2.39 5.42
C PHE A 214 -17.47 2.58 3.89
N TYR A 215 -16.84 1.72 3.09
CA TYR A 215 -16.87 1.80 1.63
C TYR A 215 -17.91 0.85 0.99
N ASP A 216 -18.58 0.03 1.77
CA ASP A 216 -19.46 -1.06 1.29
C ASP A 216 -18.74 -1.98 0.26
N ILE A 217 -17.58 -2.51 0.66
CA ILE A 217 -16.74 -3.35 -0.19
C ILE A 217 -16.40 -4.69 0.46
N PRO A 218 -15.99 -5.71 -0.33
CA PRO A 218 -15.60 -7.00 0.19
C PRO A 218 -14.48 -6.91 1.24
N ARG A 219 -14.64 -7.66 2.32
CA ARG A 219 -13.61 -7.86 3.34
C ARG A 219 -12.84 -9.16 3.10
N VAL A 220 -11.54 -9.07 2.94
CA VAL A 220 -10.66 -10.25 2.96
C VAL A 220 -10.32 -10.56 4.42
N ARG A 221 -10.85 -11.67 4.94
CA ARG A 221 -10.71 -12.06 6.35
C ARG A 221 -9.38 -12.75 6.62
N PHE A 222 -8.81 -12.51 7.78
CA PHE A 222 -7.72 -13.32 8.30
C PHE A 222 -8.17 -14.76 8.54
N VAL A 223 -7.31 -15.71 8.18
CA VAL A 223 -7.54 -17.13 8.47
C VAL A 223 -7.36 -17.40 9.96
N SER A 224 -6.38 -16.77 10.58
CA SER A 224 -6.15 -16.69 12.01
C SER A 224 -5.32 -15.43 12.28
N ALA A 225 -5.77 -14.58 13.19
CA ALA A 225 -5.06 -13.33 13.50
C ALA A 225 -3.74 -13.59 14.26
N GLN A 226 -3.60 -14.77 14.89
CA GLN A 226 -2.42 -15.08 15.71
C GLN A 226 -1.29 -15.74 14.92
N ASP A 227 -1.60 -16.45 13.83
CA ASP A 227 -0.64 -17.31 13.16
C ASP A 227 -0.11 -16.75 11.83
N ASP A 228 -0.60 -15.61 11.37
CA ASP A 228 -0.23 -15.03 10.08
C ASP A 228 0.15 -13.56 10.18
N ARG A 229 1.18 -13.29 10.94
CA ARG A 229 1.78 -11.96 11.01
C ARG A 229 3.07 -11.92 10.21
N ALA A 230 3.36 -10.76 9.64
CA ALA A 230 4.68 -10.47 9.11
C ALA A 230 5.70 -10.40 10.25
N ARG A 231 6.97 -10.27 9.91
CA ARG A 231 8.08 -10.34 10.85
C ARG A 231 8.00 -9.36 12.02
N ASP A 232 7.36 -8.23 11.83
CA ASP A 232 7.13 -7.21 12.85
C ASP A 232 5.92 -7.50 13.76
N ASN A 233 5.23 -8.62 13.56
CA ASN A 233 4.01 -9.00 14.26
C ASN A 233 2.84 -8.00 14.12
N LEU A 234 2.92 -7.06 13.20
CA LEU A 234 1.91 -6.01 12.97
C LEU A 234 1.24 -6.14 11.60
N HIS A 235 2.03 -6.43 10.57
CA HIS A 235 1.55 -6.50 9.20
C HIS A 235 1.06 -7.90 8.81
N CYS A 236 0.38 -7.96 7.68
CA CYS A 236 -0.13 -9.21 7.11
C CYS A 236 1.01 -10.14 6.71
N GLY A 237 0.97 -11.38 7.19
CA GLY A 237 1.92 -12.42 6.83
C GLY A 237 1.64 -13.06 5.47
N ARG A 238 2.30 -14.19 5.21
CA ARG A 238 2.22 -14.89 3.91
C ARG A 238 0.85 -15.51 3.63
N LEU A 239 0.15 -16.00 4.67
CA LEU A 239 -1.16 -16.65 4.50
C LEU A 239 -2.21 -15.61 4.14
N MET A 240 -2.20 -14.46 4.80
CA MET A 240 -3.09 -13.35 4.47
C MET A 240 -2.81 -12.83 3.04
N ASN A 241 -1.55 -12.68 2.65
CA ASN A 241 -1.20 -12.32 1.27
C ASN A 241 -1.64 -13.39 0.26
N LYS A 242 -1.68 -14.67 0.65
CA LYS A 242 -2.27 -15.75 -0.17
C LYS A 242 -3.79 -15.62 -0.28
N GLN A 243 -4.48 -15.19 0.79
CA GLN A 243 -5.93 -14.93 0.73
C GLN A 243 -6.25 -13.71 -0.12
N ILE A 244 -5.49 -12.64 0.03
CA ILE A 244 -5.60 -11.45 -0.83
C ILE A 244 -5.41 -11.85 -2.30
N TYR A 245 -4.37 -12.61 -2.62
CA TYR A 245 -4.16 -13.14 -3.97
C TYR A 245 -5.36 -13.94 -4.48
N LYS A 246 -5.90 -14.88 -3.67
CA LYS A 246 -7.06 -15.69 -4.07
C LYS A 246 -8.30 -14.83 -4.34
N HIS A 247 -8.53 -13.81 -3.50
CA HIS A 247 -9.62 -12.87 -3.70
C HIS A 247 -9.44 -12.13 -5.03
N ILE A 248 -8.26 -11.55 -5.27
CA ILE A 248 -7.96 -10.83 -6.51
C ILE A 248 -8.16 -11.73 -7.74
N MET A 249 -7.64 -12.95 -7.72
CA MET A 249 -7.79 -13.89 -8.85
C MET A 249 -9.24 -14.27 -9.11
N LYS A 250 -10.07 -14.40 -8.06
CA LYS A 250 -11.50 -14.62 -8.21
C LYS A 250 -12.17 -13.45 -8.93
N GLU A 251 -11.90 -12.22 -8.49
CA GLU A 251 -12.49 -11.03 -9.10
C GLU A 251 -11.97 -10.79 -10.53
N LEU A 252 -10.67 -11.02 -10.80
CA LEU A 252 -10.10 -10.90 -12.15
C LEU A 252 -10.72 -11.87 -13.17
N ASN A 253 -11.25 -13.02 -12.72
CA ASN A 253 -11.96 -13.96 -13.58
C ASN A 253 -13.39 -13.53 -13.92
N THR A 254 -13.90 -12.47 -13.28
CA THR A 254 -15.27 -11.93 -13.51
C THR A 254 -15.26 -10.66 -14.36
N VAL A 255 -14.12 -10.06 -14.62
CA VAL A 255 -13.89 -8.87 -15.45
C VAL A 255 -13.11 -9.22 -16.69
#